data_c0516f090d7790a5b74f2502fcdeaf1a
#
_entry.id   c0516f090d7790a5b74f2502fcdeaf1a
#
_cell.length_a   1.000
_cell.length_b   1.000
_cell.length_c   1.000
_cell.angle_alpha   90.00
_cell.angle_beta   90.00
_cell.angle_gamma   90.00
#
_symmetry.space_group_name_H-M   'P 1'
#
loop_
_entity.id
_entity.type
_entity.pdbx_description
1 polymer ?
#
loop_
_entity_poly.entity_id
_entity_poly.type
_entity_poly.pdbx_seq_one_letter_code
_entity_poly.pdbx_strand_id
1 'polypeptide(L)'
;MNTRPLLFCAAVSLLAGSCSALRSLPPAQVSPASQFATTIRRIERADPGSPASLDAQLAYAGFLLSGPSRFSCGEHLNLAQEQIGSVAANPKTRVMFPDGWALLADLEYRQHLARAACASKMDRRDDLLAAVEAARRAVRLYRDGFDYRSMVVMQFDVATTRHALRDDTAALSALKEALRMDREYGFLDDARENYGLLLTWRGEPAGAAEVAKLMRDFPRRRVTFEFGWHPIDTRIALDRRRALLSDGRIVHARATEDFVGSITADQSGGWTVSYTHRLSSYDPGVWPHEPAPEVPELVFSPAPLPALDFKVTAAGGFDGVTDPKAFAGRLAARTSALIRVGALSGHDGASVTNDVLARVASILSPGILAAATAENYQLETAMWIGAKLEQGVWYGITAPLSLPGVSQLVVPQRIEFSFSRRVPCTSAVVAKKCAEIVIHATPNQTTLDNLLADVAGGSPQYRYMDYGAVIDARIVIDPATLLPYTREERIYWYVSLGKSAADKILQSEHVVATTRYTAAAVQAADTR
;
A
#
# COMPACT_ATOMS: atom_id res chain seq x y z
N MET A 1 -20.18 -3.87 5.73
CA MET A 1 -21.41 -4.39 5.10
C MET A 1 -21.00 -5.21 3.89
N ASN A 2 -21.32 -6.48 3.91
CA ASN A 2 -20.87 -7.50 2.95
C ASN A 2 -21.47 -7.29 1.56
N THR A 3 -20.66 -6.95 0.57
CA THR A 3 -21.06 -6.91 -0.84
C THR A 3 -20.25 -7.84 -1.74
N ARG A 4 -19.68 -8.93 -1.21
CA ARG A 4 -18.85 -9.87 -1.97
C ARG A 4 -19.31 -11.36 -2.05
N PRO A 5 -20.58 -11.76 -1.82
CA PRO A 5 -20.99 -13.12 -2.12
C PRO A 5 -21.32 -13.40 -3.60
N LEU A 6 -21.26 -12.38 -4.51
CA LEU A 6 -21.67 -12.55 -5.92
C LEU A 6 -20.58 -13.10 -6.86
N LEU A 7 -19.34 -13.18 -6.43
CA LEU A 7 -18.24 -13.70 -7.27
C LEU A 7 -18.16 -15.24 -7.28
N PHE A 8 -18.73 -15.89 -6.30
CA PHE A 8 -18.66 -17.36 -6.17
C PHE A 8 -19.59 -18.12 -7.14
N CYS A 9 -20.72 -17.52 -7.53
CA CYS A 9 -21.61 -18.12 -8.52
C CYS A 9 -21.03 -18.18 -9.95
N ALA A 10 -19.95 -17.47 -10.24
CA ALA A 10 -19.43 -17.35 -11.60
C ALA A 10 -18.55 -18.51 -12.05
N ALA A 11 -17.84 -19.16 -11.13
CA ALA A 11 -16.96 -20.29 -11.47
C ALA A 11 -17.69 -21.64 -11.51
N VAL A 12 -18.76 -21.79 -10.73
CA VAL A 12 -19.53 -23.04 -10.63
C VAL A 12 -20.64 -23.12 -11.69
N SER A 13 -21.12 -21.97 -12.21
CA SER A 13 -22.20 -21.92 -13.20
C SER A 13 -21.82 -22.30 -14.63
N LEU A 14 -20.57 -22.66 -14.89
CA LEU A 14 -20.15 -23.23 -16.19
C LEU A 14 -20.63 -24.68 -16.41
N LEU A 15 -21.23 -25.31 -15.41
CA LEU A 15 -21.68 -26.73 -15.48
C LEU A 15 -23.17 -26.96 -15.21
N ALA A 16 -23.98 -25.96 -14.84
CA ALA A 16 -25.40 -26.15 -14.63
C ALA A 16 -26.22 -25.03 -15.26
N GLY A 17 -27.05 -25.40 -16.19
CA GLY A 17 -27.96 -24.51 -16.89
C GLY A 17 -29.13 -24.01 -16.03
N SER A 18 -29.75 -22.96 -16.53
CA SER A 18 -31.05 -22.38 -16.22
C SER A 18 -31.22 -21.61 -14.91
N CYS A 19 -31.29 -20.27 -15.05
CA CYS A 19 -32.23 -19.45 -14.30
C CYS A 19 -32.78 -18.33 -15.19
N SER A 20 -33.97 -18.51 -15.69
CA SER A 20 -34.77 -17.51 -16.38
C SER A 20 -35.49 -16.64 -15.37
N ALA A 21 -35.22 -15.36 -15.34
CA ALA A 21 -36.17 -14.31 -14.99
C ALA A 21 -35.64 -12.95 -15.45
N LEU A 22 -35.80 -12.67 -16.73
CA LEU A 22 -35.68 -11.31 -17.26
C LEU A 22 -36.96 -10.54 -16.89
N ARG A 23 -36.91 -9.69 -15.87
CA ARG A 23 -37.89 -8.61 -15.73
C ARG A 23 -37.49 -7.47 -16.67
N SER A 24 -38.41 -7.09 -17.56
CA SER A 24 -38.27 -5.95 -18.43
C SER A 24 -38.03 -4.67 -17.63
N LEU A 25 -36.87 -4.06 -17.82
CA LEU A 25 -36.53 -2.74 -17.27
C LEU A 25 -37.28 -1.65 -18.07
N PRO A 26 -37.71 -0.57 -17.42
CA PRO A 26 -38.34 0.55 -18.11
C PRO A 26 -37.34 1.22 -19.09
N PRO A 27 -37.85 1.74 -20.24
CA PRO A 27 -37.00 2.13 -21.39
C PRO A 27 -36.16 3.40 -21.24
N ALA A 28 -35.96 3.93 -20.05
CA ALA A 28 -35.21 5.17 -19.82
C ALA A 28 -33.99 5.02 -18.88
N GLN A 29 -33.60 3.82 -18.47
CA GLN A 29 -32.41 3.66 -17.64
C GLN A 29 -31.18 3.53 -18.53
N VAL A 30 -30.32 4.56 -18.48
CA VAL A 30 -28.98 4.54 -19.06
C VAL A 30 -28.24 3.29 -18.51
N SER A 31 -27.75 2.42 -19.40
CA SER A 31 -27.08 1.22 -18.96
C SER A 31 -25.85 1.53 -18.11
N PRO A 32 -25.52 0.74 -17.09
CA PRO A 32 -24.30 0.97 -16.32
C PRO A 32 -23.04 1.09 -17.19
N ALA A 33 -22.96 0.35 -18.30
CA ALA A 33 -21.87 0.45 -19.26
C ALA A 33 -21.76 1.83 -19.89
N SER A 34 -22.89 2.47 -20.26
CA SER A 34 -22.88 3.83 -20.82
C SER A 34 -22.58 4.90 -19.77
N GLN A 35 -22.89 4.66 -18.50
CA GLN A 35 -22.48 5.55 -17.39
C GLN A 35 -20.97 5.51 -17.21
N PHE A 36 -20.35 4.33 -17.19
CA PHE A 36 -18.90 4.17 -17.14
C PHE A 36 -18.21 4.84 -18.33
N ALA A 37 -18.65 4.58 -19.55
CA ALA A 37 -18.10 5.20 -20.75
C ALA A 37 -18.22 6.74 -20.74
N THR A 38 -19.29 7.27 -20.15
CA THR A 38 -19.47 8.72 -20.00
C THR A 38 -18.51 9.27 -18.94
N THR A 39 -18.34 8.58 -17.83
CA THR A 39 -17.40 8.96 -16.77
C THR A 39 -15.96 8.96 -17.28
N ILE A 40 -15.53 7.91 -17.97
CA ILE A 40 -14.20 7.83 -18.58
C ILE A 40 -13.97 9.00 -19.53
N ARG A 41 -14.89 9.22 -20.49
CA ARG A 41 -14.77 10.34 -21.44
C ARG A 41 -14.71 11.71 -20.76
N ARG A 42 -15.42 11.88 -19.64
CA ARG A 42 -15.37 13.12 -18.86
C ARG A 42 -14.00 13.30 -18.20
N ILE A 43 -13.49 12.26 -17.58
CA ILE A 43 -12.17 12.28 -16.91
C ILE A 43 -11.07 12.46 -17.94
N GLU A 44 -11.10 11.74 -19.06
CA GLU A 44 -10.12 11.86 -20.14
C GLU A 44 -10.07 13.25 -20.78
N ARG A 45 -11.25 13.91 -20.91
CA ARG A 45 -11.30 15.30 -21.39
C ARG A 45 -10.71 16.28 -20.37
N ALA A 46 -10.90 16.01 -19.09
CA ALA A 46 -10.37 16.85 -18.03
C ALA A 46 -8.87 16.60 -17.82
N ASP A 47 -8.44 15.35 -17.80
CA ASP A 47 -7.08 14.94 -17.52
C ASP A 47 -6.72 13.58 -18.15
N PRO A 48 -6.35 13.54 -19.44
CA PRO A 48 -6.03 12.31 -20.14
C PRO A 48 -4.89 11.53 -19.46
N GLY A 49 -5.11 10.22 -19.16
CA GLY A 49 -4.16 9.35 -18.51
C GLY A 49 -3.85 9.74 -17.07
N SER A 50 -4.75 10.47 -16.41
CA SER A 50 -4.69 10.66 -14.96
C SER A 50 -4.90 9.33 -14.22
N PRO A 51 -4.44 9.19 -12.96
CA PRO A 51 -4.76 8.04 -12.14
C PRO A 51 -6.27 7.76 -12.08
N ALA A 52 -7.08 8.80 -11.90
CA ALA A 52 -8.55 8.67 -11.90
C ALA A 52 -9.10 8.13 -13.23
N SER A 53 -8.52 8.53 -14.36
CA SER A 53 -8.88 7.98 -15.67
C SER A 53 -8.48 6.51 -15.78
N LEU A 54 -7.28 6.16 -15.36
CA LEU A 54 -6.78 4.79 -15.40
C LEU A 54 -7.58 3.86 -14.46
N ASP A 55 -7.89 4.32 -13.25
CA ASP A 55 -8.74 3.59 -12.31
C ASP A 55 -10.16 3.39 -12.87
N ALA A 56 -10.72 4.41 -13.50
CA ALA A 56 -12.04 4.33 -14.14
C ALA A 56 -12.03 3.34 -15.33
N GLN A 57 -10.95 3.30 -16.11
CA GLN A 57 -10.76 2.34 -17.20
C GLN A 57 -10.66 0.90 -16.68
N LEU A 58 -9.90 0.66 -15.61
CA LEU A 58 -9.81 -0.64 -14.96
C LEU A 58 -11.14 -1.07 -14.34
N ALA A 59 -11.85 -0.16 -13.68
CA ALA A 59 -13.18 -0.43 -13.13
C ALA A 59 -14.19 -0.78 -14.24
N TYR A 60 -14.13 -0.09 -15.38
CA TYR A 60 -14.97 -0.38 -16.54
C TYR A 60 -14.64 -1.75 -17.16
N ALA A 61 -13.37 -2.05 -17.36
CA ALA A 61 -12.95 -3.37 -17.81
C ALA A 61 -13.43 -4.48 -16.87
N GLY A 62 -13.32 -4.28 -15.55
CA GLY A 62 -13.82 -5.19 -14.54
C GLY A 62 -15.33 -5.39 -14.63
N PHE A 63 -16.09 -4.32 -14.84
CA PHE A 63 -17.54 -4.39 -15.08
C PHE A 63 -17.88 -5.21 -16.33
N LEU A 64 -17.21 -4.94 -17.46
CA LEU A 64 -17.41 -5.65 -18.72
C LEU A 64 -17.09 -7.16 -18.60
N LEU A 65 -16.10 -7.54 -17.81
CA LEU A 65 -15.69 -8.92 -17.61
C LEU A 65 -16.50 -9.66 -16.53
N SER A 66 -17.17 -8.94 -15.61
CA SER A 66 -17.90 -9.55 -14.49
C SER A 66 -19.42 -9.65 -14.70
N GLY A 67 -19.99 -8.92 -15.65
CA GLY A 67 -21.43 -8.88 -15.91
C GLY A 67 -21.96 -10.04 -16.77
N PRO A 68 -23.28 -10.05 -17.03
CA PRO A 68 -23.90 -10.97 -18.00
C PRO A 68 -23.29 -10.87 -19.41
N SER A 69 -22.64 -9.76 -19.69
CA SER A 69 -21.83 -9.48 -20.87
C SER A 69 -20.72 -10.47 -21.15
N ARG A 70 -20.25 -11.22 -20.12
CA ARG A 70 -19.33 -12.34 -20.31
C ARG A 70 -19.82 -13.41 -21.31
N PHE A 71 -21.09 -13.39 -21.59
CA PHE A 71 -21.71 -14.28 -22.57
C PHE A 71 -21.74 -13.69 -23.98
N SER A 72 -21.45 -12.42 -24.16
CA SER A 72 -21.27 -11.82 -25.50
C SER A 72 -19.81 -11.94 -25.88
N CYS A 73 -19.49 -12.97 -26.65
CA CYS A 73 -18.14 -13.17 -27.25
C CYS A 73 -17.82 -12.12 -28.33
N GLY A 74 -18.18 -10.88 -28.11
CA GLY A 74 -18.09 -9.83 -29.11
C GLY A 74 -17.68 -8.50 -28.49
N GLU A 75 -18.57 -7.55 -28.55
CA GLU A 75 -18.28 -6.14 -28.28
C GLU A 75 -17.73 -5.90 -26.86
N HIS A 76 -18.30 -6.50 -25.83
CA HIS A 76 -17.86 -6.26 -24.45
C HIS A 76 -16.46 -6.82 -24.15
N LEU A 77 -16.12 -7.97 -24.73
CA LEU A 77 -14.77 -8.53 -24.59
C LEU A 77 -13.74 -7.65 -25.30
N ASN A 78 -14.08 -7.16 -26.50
CA ASN A 78 -13.20 -6.24 -27.25
C ASN A 78 -13.03 -4.90 -26.51
N LEU A 79 -14.10 -4.34 -25.97
CA LEU A 79 -14.05 -3.11 -25.16
C LEU A 79 -13.21 -3.30 -23.89
N ALA A 80 -13.36 -4.42 -23.20
CA ALA A 80 -12.53 -4.73 -22.03
C ALA A 80 -11.05 -4.84 -22.43
N GLN A 81 -10.75 -5.50 -23.52
CA GLN A 81 -9.39 -5.63 -24.05
C GLN A 81 -8.79 -4.27 -24.41
N GLU A 82 -9.57 -3.39 -25.03
CA GLU A 82 -9.14 -2.03 -25.37
C GLU A 82 -8.78 -1.23 -24.11
N GLN A 83 -9.62 -1.28 -23.06
CA GLN A 83 -9.35 -0.56 -21.81
C GLN A 83 -8.11 -1.12 -21.12
N ILE A 84 -7.99 -2.44 -20.97
CA ILE A 84 -6.81 -3.11 -20.37
C ILE A 84 -5.55 -2.75 -21.15
N GLY A 85 -5.57 -2.84 -22.47
CA GLY A 85 -4.45 -2.50 -23.34
C GLY A 85 -4.05 -1.02 -23.26
N SER A 86 -5.02 -0.12 -23.19
CA SER A 86 -4.80 1.32 -23.01
C SER A 86 -4.10 1.62 -21.68
N VAL A 87 -4.54 1.02 -20.58
CA VAL A 87 -3.90 1.18 -19.28
C VAL A 87 -2.50 0.58 -19.30
N ALA A 88 -2.33 -0.63 -19.80
CA ALA A 88 -1.02 -1.31 -19.86
C ALA A 88 0.01 -0.54 -20.70
N ALA A 89 -0.42 0.10 -21.79
CA ALA A 89 0.46 0.88 -22.68
C ALA A 89 0.81 2.26 -22.12
N ASN A 90 0.09 2.76 -21.11
CA ASN A 90 0.33 4.10 -20.59
C ASN A 90 1.63 4.14 -19.76
N PRO A 91 2.62 5.00 -20.13
CA PRO A 91 3.88 5.10 -19.37
C PRO A 91 3.68 5.49 -17.92
N LYS A 92 2.62 6.25 -17.61
CA LYS A 92 2.28 6.65 -16.24
C LYS A 92 1.90 5.46 -15.36
N THR A 93 1.34 4.40 -15.95
CA THR A 93 1.02 3.15 -15.24
C THR A 93 2.25 2.55 -14.57
N ARG A 94 3.45 2.75 -15.12
CA ARG A 94 4.71 2.23 -14.53
C ARG A 94 5.07 2.88 -13.19
N VAL A 95 4.57 4.06 -12.90
CA VAL A 95 4.76 4.77 -11.63
C VAL A 95 3.62 4.49 -10.67
N MET A 96 2.55 3.90 -11.19
CA MET A 96 1.38 3.56 -10.40
C MET A 96 1.68 2.48 -9.36
N PHE A 97 0.78 2.36 -8.49
CA PHE A 97 0.46 1.33 -7.52
C PHE A 97 0.96 -0.08 -7.82
N PRO A 98 1.50 -0.78 -6.84
CA PRO A 98 1.45 -2.22 -6.81
C PRO A 98 0.03 -2.75 -6.97
N ASP A 99 -0.97 -2.10 -6.37
CA ASP A 99 -2.38 -2.50 -6.43
C ASP A 99 -2.98 -2.32 -7.81
N GLY A 100 -2.72 -1.23 -8.51
CA GLY A 100 -3.15 -1.04 -9.90
C GLY A 100 -2.53 -2.07 -10.85
N TRP A 101 -1.27 -2.44 -10.64
CA TRP A 101 -0.62 -3.51 -11.37
C TRP A 101 -1.21 -4.87 -11.06
N ALA A 102 -1.54 -5.13 -9.79
CA ALA A 102 -2.19 -6.36 -9.36
C ALA A 102 -3.59 -6.48 -9.97
N LEU A 103 -4.37 -5.40 -9.92
CA LEU A 103 -5.69 -5.33 -10.55
C LEU A 103 -5.61 -5.49 -12.06
N LEU A 104 -4.63 -4.87 -12.73
CA LEU A 104 -4.42 -5.05 -14.17
C LEU A 104 -4.16 -6.53 -14.50
N ALA A 105 -3.28 -7.19 -13.76
CA ALA A 105 -2.99 -8.61 -13.97
C ALA A 105 -4.20 -9.52 -13.68
N ASP A 106 -5.03 -9.21 -12.68
CA ASP A 106 -6.30 -9.88 -12.43
C ASP A 106 -7.30 -9.69 -13.59
N LEU A 107 -7.39 -8.48 -14.14
CA LEU A 107 -8.25 -8.21 -15.30
C LEU A 107 -7.76 -8.91 -16.57
N GLU A 108 -6.46 -8.98 -16.80
CA GLU A 108 -5.88 -9.78 -17.88
C GLU A 108 -6.22 -11.28 -17.70
N TYR A 109 -6.13 -11.81 -16.49
CA TYR A 109 -6.58 -13.15 -16.18
C TYR A 109 -8.04 -13.39 -16.57
N ARG A 110 -8.96 -12.52 -16.12
CA ARG A 110 -10.39 -12.60 -16.43
C ARG A 110 -10.67 -12.45 -17.92
N GLN A 111 -9.94 -11.58 -18.61
CA GLN A 111 -10.03 -11.42 -20.06
C GLN A 111 -9.67 -12.72 -20.79
N HIS A 112 -8.55 -13.36 -20.41
CA HIS A 112 -8.14 -14.62 -21.02
C HIS A 112 -9.15 -15.75 -20.73
N LEU A 113 -9.75 -15.81 -19.54
CA LEU A 113 -10.84 -16.75 -19.25
C LEU A 113 -12.06 -16.50 -20.15
N ALA A 114 -12.45 -15.24 -20.33
CA ALA A 114 -13.56 -14.87 -21.20
C ALA A 114 -13.28 -15.27 -22.66
N ARG A 115 -12.06 -15.02 -23.14
CA ARG A 115 -11.62 -15.46 -24.49
C ARG A 115 -11.64 -16.97 -24.62
N ALA A 116 -11.12 -17.70 -23.65
CA ALA A 116 -11.15 -19.15 -23.63
C ALA A 116 -12.57 -19.73 -23.66
N ALA A 117 -13.53 -19.04 -23.03
CA ALA A 117 -14.95 -19.42 -23.08
C ALA A 117 -15.58 -19.23 -24.47
N CYS A 118 -15.06 -18.28 -25.26
CA CYS A 118 -15.53 -17.94 -26.61
C CYS A 118 -14.77 -18.65 -27.73
N ALA A 119 -13.60 -19.20 -27.44
CA ALA A 119 -12.67 -19.71 -28.44
C ALA A 119 -13.01 -21.13 -28.93
N SER A 120 -12.46 -21.49 -30.09
CA SER A 120 -12.39 -22.87 -30.57
C SER A 120 -11.57 -23.74 -29.60
N LYS A 121 -11.66 -25.09 -29.73
CA LYS A 121 -10.93 -26.00 -28.83
C LYS A 121 -9.40 -25.76 -28.83
N MET A 122 -8.83 -25.35 -29.95
CA MET A 122 -7.39 -25.12 -30.07
C MET A 122 -6.99 -23.82 -29.37
N ASP A 123 -7.64 -22.73 -29.71
CA ASP A 123 -7.35 -21.40 -29.15
C ASP A 123 -7.65 -21.33 -27.66
N ARG A 124 -8.64 -22.11 -27.20
CA ARG A 124 -9.02 -22.20 -25.78
C ARG A 124 -7.86 -22.58 -24.87
N ARG A 125 -7.01 -23.50 -25.31
CA ARG A 125 -5.87 -23.96 -24.51
C ARG A 125 -4.85 -22.85 -24.29
N ASP A 126 -4.56 -22.09 -25.32
CA ASP A 126 -3.57 -21.01 -25.27
C ASP A 126 -4.07 -19.86 -24.38
N ASP A 127 -5.34 -19.48 -24.50
CA ASP A 127 -5.95 -18.50 -23.61
C ASP A 127 -5.96 -18.97 -22.14
N LEU A 128 -6.26 -20.24 -21.85
CA LEU A 128 -6.18 -20.77 -20.48
C LEU A 128 -4.74 -20.77 -19.94
N LEU A 129 -3.73 -21.05 -20.78
CA LEU A 129 -2.33 -20.93 -20.36
C LEU A 129 -1.93 -19.48 -20.06
N ALA A 130 -2.35 -18.56 -20.92
CA ALA A 130 -2.15 -17.13 -20.67
C ALA A 130 -2.86 -16.63 -19.39
N ALA A 131 -4.07 -17.14 -19.11
CA ALA A 131 -4.79 -16.88 -17.88
C ALA A 131 -3.98 -17.35 -16.64
N VAL A 132 -3.40 -18.55 -16.67
CA VAL A 132 -2.55 -19.04 -15.57
C VAL A 132 -1.36 -18.11 -15.32
N GLU A 133 -0.71 -17.63 -16.36
CA GLU A 133 0.44 -16.72 -16.20
C GLU A 133 0.03 -15.34 -15.69
N ALA A 134 -1.10 -14.81 -16.13
CA ALA A 134 -1.67 -13.56 -15.61
C ALA A 134 -2.04 -13.70 -14.11
N ALA A 135 -2.73 -14.79 -13.74
CA ALA A 135 -3.07 -15.06 -12.34
C ALA A 135 -1.83 -15.20 -11.45
N ARG A 136 -0.78 -15.90 -11.91
CA ARG A 136 0.50 -15.99 -11.19
C ARG A 136 1.19 -14.64 -11.01
N ARG A 137 1.09 -13.79 -12.02
CA ARG A 137 1.60 -12.42 -11.93
C ARG A 137 0.81 -11.63 -10.89
N ALA A 138 -0.53 -11.73 -10.90
CA ALA A 138 -1.40 -11.12 -9.91
C ALA A 138 -1.09 -11.60 -8.48
N VAL A 139 -0.88 -12.91 -8.25
CA VAL A 139 -0.46 -13.47 -6.95
C VAL A 139 0.79 -12.76 -6.40
N ARG A 140 1.81 -12.54 -7.25
CA ARG A 140 3.04 -11.85 -6.80
C ARG A 140 2.75 -10.40 -6.47
N LEU A 141 2.02 -9.69 -7.31
CA LEU A 141 1.74 -8.27 -7.16
C LEU A 141 0.84 -7.99 -5.95
N TYR A 142 -0.19 -8.80 -5.72
CA TYR A 142 -1.01 -8.71 -4.50
C TYR A 142 -0.23 -9.01 -3.23
N ARG A 143 0.72 -9.96 -3.28
CA ARG A 143 1.65 -10.21 -2.15
C ARG A 143 2.49 -8.97 -1.87
N ASP A 144 3.02 -8.37 -2.92
CA ASP A 144 3.85 -7.18 -2.83
C ASP A 144 3.05 -5.96 -2.36
N GLY A 145 1.77 -5.86 -2.66
CA GLY A 145 0.82 -4.85 -2.18
C GLY A 145 0.19 -5.16 -0.81
N PHE A 146 0.56 -6.27 -0.16
CA PHE A 146 0.00 -6.73 1.12
C PHE A 146 -1.50 -7.09 1.09
N ASP A 147 -2.12 -7.16 -0.08
CA ASP A 147 -3.47 -7.70 -0.24
C ASP A 147 -3.43 -9.24 -0.28
N TYR A 148 -3.24 -9.82 0.90
CA TYR A 148 -3.12 -11.27 1.02
C TYR A 148 -4.41 -12.01 0.68
N ARG A 149 -5.57 -11.36 0.81
CA ARG A 149 -6.84 -11.98 0.44
C ARG A 149 -6.95 -12.16 -1.08
N SER A 150 -6.73 -11.10 -1.85
CA SER A 150 -6.72 -11.18 -3.31
C SER A 150 -5.61 -12.11 -3.82
N MET A 151 -4.44 -12.12 -3.15
CA MET A 151 -3.36 -13.07 -3.45
C MET A 151 -3.83 -14.52 -3.36
N VAL A 152 -4.55 -14.89 -2.30
CA VAL A 152 -5.05 -16.28 -2.11
C VAL A 152 -6.13 -16.60 -3.12
N VAL A 153 -7.05 -15.68 -3.42
CA VAL A 153 -8.06 -15.84 -4.47
C VAL A 153 -7.40 -16.11 -5.83
N MET A 154 -6.38 -15.33 -6.19
CA MET A 154 -5.64 -15.57 -7.45
C MET A 154 -4.90 -16.91 -7.45
N GLN A 155 -4.37 -17.35 -6.31
CA GLN A 155 -3.76 -18.68 -6.22
C GLN A 155 -4.79 -19.81 -6.40
N PHE A 156 -5.99 -19.64 -5.89
CA PHE A 156 -7.13 -20.54 -6.15
C PHE A 156 -7.51 -20.52 -7.64
N ASP A 157 -7.51 -19.35 -8.27
CA ASP A 157 -7.80 -19.19 -9.70
C ASP A 157 -6.74 -19.88 -10.58
N VAL A 158 -5.47 -19.88 -10.18
CA VAL A 158 -4.43 -20.72 -10.81
C VAL A 158 -4.82 -22.22 -10.74
N ALA A 159 -5.31 -22.68 -9.59
CA ALA A 159 -5.70 -24.10 -9.41
C ALA A 159 -6.87 -24.47 -10.32
N THR A 160 -7.94 -23.68 -10.32
CA THR A 160 -9.15 -23.94 -11.12
C THR A 160 -8.88 -23.89 -12.62
N THR A 161 -8.03 -22.95 -13.07
CA THR A 161 -7.63 -22.84 -14.48
C THR A 161 -6.75 -24.02 -14.92
N ARG A 162 -5.85 -24.50 -14.04
CA ARG A 162 -5.06 -25.72 -14.29
C ARG A 162 -5.96 -26.96 -14.40
N HIS A 163 -6.98 -27.04 -13.54
CA HIS A 163 -7.96 -28.11 -13.63
C HIS A 163 -8.75 -28.05 -14.95
N ALA A 164 -9.14 -26.85 -15.40
CA ALA A 164 -9.79 -26.67 -16.71
C ALA A 164 -8.89 -27.09 -17.90
N LEU A 165 -7.57 -26.96 -17.74
CA LEU A 165 -6.56 -27.47 -18.69
C LEU A 165 -6.36 -28.98 -18.63
N ARG A 166 -7.01 -29.68 -17.70
CA ARG A 166 -6.80 -31.11 -17.36
C ARG A 166 -5.37 -31.42 -16.88
N ASP A 167 -4.71 -30.44 -16.31
CA ASP A 167 -3.42 -30.59 -15.64
C ASP A 167 -3.66 -30.83 -14.14
N ASP A 168 -4.23 -31.99 -13.82
CA ASP A 168 -4.73 -32.29 -12.48
C ASP A 168 -3.62 -32.29 -11.43
N THR A 169 -2.41 -32.67 -11.79
CA THR A 169 -1.25 -32.62 -10.88
C THR A 169 -0.91 -31.19 -10.48
N ALA A 170 -0.81 -30.28 -11.45
CA ALA A 170 -0.54 -28.89 -11.16
C ALA A 170 -1.74 -28.20 -10.48
N ALA A 171 -2.97 -28.57 -10.83
CA ALA A 171 -4.19 -28.09 -10.18
C ALA A 171 -4.22 -28.43 -8.69
N LEU A 172 -4.01 -29.71 -8.34
CA LEU A 172 -3.94 -30.14 -6.95
C LEU A 172 -2.80 -29.49 -6.17
N SER A 173 -1.64 -29.29 -6.80
CA SER A 173 -0.51 -28.58 -6.18
C SER A 173 -0.86 -27.11 -5.88
N ALA A 174 -1.47 -26.41 -6.84
CA ALA A 174 -1.88 -25.03 -6.70
C ALA A 174 -2.99 -24.86 -5.64
N LEU A 175 -3.95 -25.78 -5.58
CA LEU A 175 -5.02 -25.77 -4.59
C LEU A 175 -4.50 -26.04 -3.16
N LYS A 176 -3.53 -26.94 -3.01
CA LYS A 176 -2.86 -27.16 -1.72
C LYS A 176 -2.12 -25.90 -1.26
N GLU A 177 -1.51 -25.18 -2.19
CA GLU A 177 -0.82 -23.93 -1.87
C GLU A 177 -1.82 -22.81 -1.48
N ALA A 178 -2.96 -22.68 -2.18
CA ALA A 178 -4.04 -21.79 -1.79
C ALA A 178 -4.53 -22.10 -0.36
N LEU A 179 -4.81 -23.37 -0.07
CA LEU A 179 -5.21 -23.82 1.26
C LEU A 179 -4.15 -23.54 2.33
N ARG A 180 -2.86 -23.70 2.01
CA ARG A 180 -1.75 -23.36 2.91
C ARG A 180 -1.77 -21.85 3.23
N MET A 181 -1.97 -21.04 2.21
CA MET A 181 -2.07 -19.57 2.37
C MET A 181 -3.31 -19.19 3.19
N ASP A 182 -4.49 -19.76 2.91
CA ASP A 182 -5.68 -19.53 3.72
C ASP A 182 -5.43 -19.76 5.22
N ARG A 183 -4.76 -20.88 5.52
CA ARG A 183 -4.39 -21.22 6.91
C ARG A 183 -3.37 -20.25 7.50
N GLU A 184 -2.40 -19.83 6.70
CA GLU A 184 -1.34 -18.92 7.12
C GLU A 184 -1.90 -17.55 7.47
N TYR A 185 -2.85 -17.04 6.67
CA TYR A 185 -3.43 -15.71 6.81
C TYR A 185 -4.79 -15.69 7.54
N GLY A 186 -5.33 -16.84 7.91
CA GLY A 186 -6.54 -16.94 8.72
C GLY A 186 -7.86 -16.79 7.96
N PHE A 187 -7.88 -17.02 6.65
CA PHE A 187 -9.09 -16.99 5.82
C PHE A 187 -9.86 -18.31 5.93
N LEU A 188 -10.51 -18.51 7.08
CA LEU A 188 -11.07 -19.81 7.45
C LEU A 188 -12.25 -20.27 6.56
N ASP A 189 -13.04 -19.35 6.06
CA ASP A 189 -14.17 -19.66 5.18
C ASP A 189 -13.66 -20.11 3.81
N ASP A 190 -12.67 -19.39 3.25
CA ASP A 190 -12.02 -19.75 2.01
C ASP A 190 -11.27 -21.10 2.16
N ALA A 191 -10.60 -21.32 3.30
CA ALA A 191 -9.95 -22.60 3.62
C ALA A 191 -10.92 -23.77 3.64
N ARG A 192 -12.14 -23.57 4.16
CA ARG A 192 -13.19 -24.60 4.20
C ARG A 192 -13.63 -25.00 2.80
N GLU A 193 -13.87 -24.02 1.94
CA GLU A 193 -14.29 -24.22 0.57
C GLU A 193 -13.19 -24.90 -0.25
N ASN A 194 -11.97 -24.40 -0.15
CA ASN A 194 -10.81 -24.96 -0.84
C ASN A 194 -10.52 -26.39 -0.40
N TYR A 195 -10.76 -26.69 0.88
CA TYR A 195 -10.57 -28.03 1.39
C TYR A 195 -11.63 -29.01 0.87
N GLY A 196 -12.89 -28.59 0.80
CA GLY A 196 -13.95 -29.36 0.19
C GLY A 196 -13.66 -29.68 -1.29
N LEU A 197 -13.17 -28.68 -2.02
CA LEU A 197 -12.80 -28.87 -3.43
C LEU A 197 -11.59 -29.82 -3.59
N LEU A 198 -10.58 -29.69 -2.70
CA LEU A 198 -9.42 -30.59 -2.69
C LEU A 198 -9.82 -32.04 -2.51
N LEU A 199 -10.76 -32.33 -1.58
CA LEU A 199 -11.30 -33.68 -1.38
C LEU A 199 -12.03 -34.16 -2.62
N THR A 200 -12.88 -33.32 -3.21
CA THR A 200 -13.63 -33.63 -4.44
C THR A 200 -12.67 -34.01 -5.58
N TRP A 201 -11.63 -33.26 -5.82
CA TRP A 201 -10.66 -33.54 -6.89
C TRP A 201 -9.81 -34.79 -6.63
N ARG A 202 -9.74 -35.23 -5.38
CA ARG A 202 -9.09 -36.48 -5.00
C ARG A 202 -10.04 -37.69 -5.03
N GLY A 203 -11.34 -37.51 -5.30
CA GLY A 203 -12.35 -38.54 -5.19
C GLY A 203 -12.65 -38.96 -3.75
N GLU A 204 -12.33 -38.12 -2.77
CA GLU A 204 -12.59 -38.35 -1.35
C GLU A 204 -13.94 -37.74 -0.94
N PRO A 205 -14.56 -38.22 0.16
CA PRO A 205 -15.78 -37.60 0.68
C PRO A 205 -15.58 -36.13 0.98
N ALA A 206 -16.44 -35.29 0.42
CA ALA A 206 -16.37 -33.83 0.57
C ALA A 206 -17.62 -33.24 1.24
N GLY A 207 -18.38 -34.06 1.97
CA GLY A 207 -19.57 -33.64 2.70
C GLY A 207 -19.24 -32.61 3.79
N ALA A 208 -20.21 -31.76 4.11
CA ALA A 208 -20.00 -30.69 5.11
C ALA A 208 -19.50 -31.22 6.47
N ALA A 209 -19.90 -32.41 6.86
CA ALA A 209 -19.49 -33.05 8.11
C ALA A 209 -17.99 -33.44 8.10
N GLU A 210 -17.51 -34.00 6.99
CA GLU A 210 -16.11 -34.36 6.78
C GLU A 210 -15.24 -33.12 6.75
N VAL A 211 -15.64 -32.10 5.98
CA VAL A 211 -14.93 -30.80 5.92
C VAL A 211 -14.89 -30.17 7.31
N ALA A 212 -16.01 -30.13 8.04
CA ALA A 212 -16.05 -29.59 9.39
C ALA A 212 -15.16 -30.37 10.37
N LYS A 213 -15.07 -31.71 10.21
CA LYS A 213 -14.18 -32.57 11.01
C LYS A 213 -12.71 -32.22 10.77
N LEU A 214 -12.32 -32.03 9.52
CA LEU A 214 -10.95 -31.74 9.12
C LEU A 214 -10.57 -30.29 9.42
N MET A 215 -11.54 -29.37 9.43
CA MET A 215 -11.32 -27.96 9.77
C MET A 215 -11.23 -27.66 11.28
N ARG A 216 -11.54 -28.63 12.15
CA ARG A 216 -11.43 -28.43 13.62
C ARG A 216 -10.03 -28.08 14.10
N ASP A 217 -9.01 -28.46 13.35
CA ASP A 217 -7.62 -28.19 13.65
C ASP A 217 -7.12 -26.85 13.08
N PHE A 218 -8.03 -26.02 12.54
CA PHE A 218 -7.74 -24.68 12.07
C PHE A 218 -8.09 -23.65 13.17
N PRO A 219 -7.16 -23.36 14.09
CA PRO A 219 -7.46 -22.47 15.18
C PRO A 219 -7.57 -21.02 14.69
N ARG A 220 -8.61 -20.32 15.11
CA ARG A 220 -8.65 -18.86 15.04
C ARG A 220 -7.56 -18.32 15.94
N ARG A 221 -6.57 -17.67 15.35
CA ARG A 221 -5.47 -17.06 16.12
C ARG A 221 -5.86 -15.65 16.51
N ARG A 222 -5.61 -15.32 17.77
CA ARG A 222 -5.79 -13.98 18.32
C ARG A 222 -4.47 -13.45 18.83
N VAL A 223 -4.35 -12.13 18.84
CA VAL A 223 -3.23 -11.41 19.43
C VAL A 223 -3.78 -10.30 20.31
N THR A 224 -3.21 -10.16 21.51
CA THR A 224 -3.41 -9.00 22.38
C THR A 224 -2.12 -8.22 22.39
N PHE A 225 -2.21 -6.92 22.25
CA PHE A 225 -1.09 -6.02 22.23
C PHE A 225 -1.00 -5.30 23.57
N GLU A 226 0.17 -5.37 24.19
CA GLU A 226 0.44 -4.77 25.48
C GLU A 226 1.63 -3.82 25.37
N PHE A 227 1.56 -2.70 26.08
CA PHE A 227 2.67 -1.76 26.16
C PHE A 227 3.61 -2.19 27.27
N GLY A 228 4.86 -2.52 26.94
CA GLY A 228 5.81 -3.06 27.92
C GLY A 228 7.25 -2.70 27.57
N TRP A 229 7.56 -1.41 27.49
CA TRP A 229 8.92 -0.96 27.22
C TRP A 229 9.86 -1.19 28.40
N HIS A 230 11.14 -1.30 28.07
CA HIS A 230 12.26 -1.36 28.98
C HIS A 230 13.43 -0.60 28.37
N PRO A 231 14.44 -0.16 29.15
CA PRO A 231 15.60 0.53 28.60
C PRO A 231 16.28 -0.32 27.52
N ILE A 232 16.45 0.27 26.33
CA ILE A 232 16.95 -0.45 25.17
C ILE A 232 17.60 0.51 24.16
N ASP A 233 18.71 0.09 23.57
CA ASP A 233 19.32 0.81 22.47
C ASP A 233 18.73 0.32 21.14
N THR A 234 18.56 1.25 20.20
CA THR A 234 17.92 0.99 18.93
C THR A 234 18.81 1.38 17.77
N ARG A 235 18.78 0.58 16.71
CA ARG A 235 19.35 0.94 15.42
C ARG A 235 18.37 0.62 14.32
N ILE A 236 17.98 1.64 13.54
CA ILE A 236 17.05 1.51 12.42
C ILE A 236 17.83 1.72 11.14
N ALA A 237 17.77 0.75 10.24
CA ALA A 237 18.24 0.88 8.86
C ALA A 237 17.02 1.07 7.95
N LEU A 238 17.03 2.09 7.11
CA LEU A 238 15.95 2.45 6.22
C LEU A 238 16.44 2.45 4.77
N ASP A 239 15.74 1.73 3.90
CA ASP A 239 15.89 1.78 2.43
C ASP A 239 14.64 2.46 1.86
N ARG A 240 14.83 3.60 1.23
CA ARG A 240 13.76 4.39 0.61
C ARG A 240 13.97 4.45 -0.88
N ARG A 241 12.96 4.05 -1.64
CA ARG A 241 12.95 4.13 -3.09
C ARG A 241 11.77 4.98 -3.52
N ARG A 242 12.02 5.90 -4.43
CA ARG A 242 11.03 6.85 -4.91
C ARG A 242 11.02 6.85 -6.44
N ALA A 243 9.82 6.90 -7.01
CA ALA A 243 9.61 7.23 -8.41
C ALA A 243 8.72 8.47 -8.48
N LEU A 244 9.18 9.49 -9.16
CA LEU A 244 8.48 10.75 -9.37
C LEU A 244 8.24 10.95 -10.86
N LEU A 245 6.99 11.18 -11.24
CA LEU A 245 6.63 11.66 -12.57
C LEU A 245 6.34 13.14 -12.48
N SER A 246 7.14 13.94 -13.19
CA SER A 246 6.95 15.37 -13.36
C SER A 246 7.30 15.75 -14.79
N ASP A 247 6.56 16.66 -15.42
CA ASP A 247 6.77 17.11 -16.80
C ASP A 247 6.88 15.96 -17.82
N GLY A 248 6.14 14.87 -17.60
CA GLY A 248 6.15 13.69 -18.46
C GLY A 248 7.41 12.81 -18.32
N ARG A 249 8.31 13.11 -17.40
CA ARG A 249 9.53 12.35 -17.12
C ARG A 249 9.43 11.60 -15.79
N ILE A 250 9.91 10.37 -15.78
CA ILE A 250 9.99 9.54 -14.57
C ILE A 250 11.41 9.60 -14.02
N VAL A 251 11.53 10.03 -12.76
CA VAL A 251 12.78 10.07 -12.01
C VAL A 251 12.72 9.04 -10.91
N HIS A 252 13.76 8.23 -10.81
CA HIS A 252 13.94 7.31 -9.71
C HIS A 252 15.01 7.83 -8.77
N ALA A 253 14.78 7.69 -7.48
CA ALA A 253 15.78 7.97 -6.46
C ALA A 253 15.78 6.86 -5.41
N ARG A 254 16.94 6.62 -4.82
CA ARG A 254 17.10 5.71 -3.68
C ARG A 254 17.92 6.37 -2.60
N ALA A 255 17.48 6.25 -1.36
CA ALA A 255 18.24 6.67 -0.19
C ALA A 255 18.35 5.52 0.80
N THR A 256 19.52 5.36 1.42
CA THR A 256 19.67 4.54 2.61
C THR A 256 20.00 5.42 3.79
N GLU A 257 19.32 5.20 4.90
CA GLU A 257 19.38 6.04 6.08
C GLU A 257 19.59 5.17 7.32
N ASP A 258 20.37 5.65 8.27
CA ASP A 258 20.57 5.00 9.55
C ASP A 258 20.08 5.90 10.68
N PHE A 259 19.36 5.30 11.63
CA PHE A 259 19.01 5.96 12.89
C PHE A 259 19.64 5.17 14.03
N VAL A 260 20.26 5.88 14.93
CA VAL A 260 20.75 5.34 16.20
C VAL A 260 20.01 6.04 17.32
N GLY A 261 19.48 5.27 18.25
CA GLY A 261 18.69 5.84 19.32
C GLY A 261 18.63 4.96 20.56
N SER A 262 17.86 5.43 21.52
CA SER A 262 17.61 4.72 22.77
C SER A 262 16.22 4.99 23.28
N ILE A 263 15.68 4.05 24.02
CA ILE A 263 14.51 4.21 24.86
C ILE A 263 14.99 4.12 26.30
N THR A 264 14.77 5.16 27.08
CA THR A 264 15.21 5.24 28.50
C THR A 264 14.04 5.62 29.38
N ALA A 265 13.99 5.06 30.58
CA ALA A 265 13.01 5.48 31.58
C ALA A 265 13.31 6.91 32.04
N ASP A 266 12.28 7.72 32.16
CA ASP A 266 12.39 9.06 32.72
C ASP A 266 12.03 9.08 34.23
N GLN A 267 12.28 10.22 34.89
CA GLN A 267 12.04 10.39 36.31
C GLN A 267 10.53 10.40 36.68
N SER A 268 9.65 10.62 35.70
CA SER A 268 8.19 10.62 35.88
C SER A 268 7.58 9.22 35.77
N GLY A 269 8.40 8.19 35.50
CA GLY A 269 7.95 6.82 35.24
C GLY A 269 7.51 6.60 33.80
N GLY A 270 7.67 7.59 32.93
CA GLY A 270 7.48 7.48 31.48
C GLY A 270 8.78 7.09 30.77
N TRP A 271 8.83 7.40 29.48
CA TRP A 271 9.92 7.04 28.58
C TRP A 271 10.39 8.24 27.78
N THR A 272 11.69 8.36 27.63
CA THR A 272 12.32 9.26 26.66
C THR A 272 12.86 8.41 25.50
N VAL A 273 12.46 8.77 24.29
CA VAL A 273 12.95 8.17 23.05
C VAL A 273 13.82 9.18 22.34
N SER A 274 15.04 8.80 22.00
CA SER A 274 16.01 9.63 21.32
C SER A 274 16.45 8.98 20.02
N TYR A 275 16.43 9.72 18.91
CA TYR A 275 16.93 9.27 17.62
C TYR A 275 17.86 10.29 17.00
N THR A 276 19.01 9.83 16.53
CA THR A 276 19.92 10.57 15.67
C THR A 276 19.91 9.96 14.28
N HIS A 277 19.60 10.75 13.29
CA HIS A 277 19.52 10.35 11.89
C HIS A 277 20.82 10.66 11.14
N ARG A 278 21.24 9.72 10.31
CA ARG A 278 22.37 9.88 9.38
C ARG A 278 21.99 9.33 8.02
N LEU A 279 22.14 10.13 6.97
CA LEU A 279 22.04 9.65 5.59
C LEU A 279 23.30 8.86 5.25
N SER A 280 23.14 7.59 4.88
CA SER A 280 24.25 6.69 4.56
C SER A 280 24.62 6.75 3.08
N SER A 281 23.62 6.80 2.19
CA SER A 281 23.83 6.99 0.75
C SER A 281 22.60 7.60 0.09
N TYR A 282 22.83 8.24 -1.05
CA TYR A 282 21.76 8.74 -1.92
C TYR A 282 22.14 8.51 -3.38
N ASP A 283 21.22 7.93 -4.12
CA ASP A 283 21.30 7.77 -5.57
C ASP A 283 20.14 8.56 -6.19
N PRO A 284 20.40 9.67 -6.87
CA PRO A 284 19.35 10.48 -7.49
C PRO A 284 18.71 9.83 -8.71
N GLY A 285 19.18 8.66 -9.11
CA GLY A 285 18.78 8.00 -10.35
C GLY A 285 19.44 8.63 -11.58
N VAL A 286 19.47 7.86 -12.65
CA VAL A 286 19.99 8.33 -13.93
C VAL A 286 18.81 8.89 -14.72
N TRP A 287 18.87 10.18 -15.04
CA TRP A 287 17.96 10.78 -16.01
C TRP A 287 18.31 10.20 -17.39
N PRO A 288 17.36 9.55 -18.10
CA PRO A 288 17.64 9.13 -19.45
C PRO A 288 17.97 10.39 -20.28
N HIS A 289 19.19 10.48 -20.79
CA HIS A 289 19.68 11.51 -21.70
C HIS A 289 20.16 12.86 -21.11
N GLU A 290 20.17 13.04 -19.80
CA GLU A 290 20.86 14.19 -19.20
C GLU A 290 21.95 13.70 -18.23
N PRO A 291 23.11 14.37 -18.17
CA PRO A 291 24.06 14.05 -17.11
C PRO A 291 23.35 14.22 -15.77
N ALA A 292 23.57 13.27 -14.87
CA ALA A 292 23.07 13.39 -13.51
C ALA A 292 23.48 14.78 -13.01
N PRO A 293 22.55 15.58 -12.42
CA PRO A 293 22.96 16.84 -11.84
C PRO A 293 24.07 16.50 -10.84
N GLU A 294 25.22 17.15 -10.99
CA GLU A 294 26.27 17.05 -9.98
C GLU A 294 25.69 17.58 -8.66
N VAL A 295 25.12 16.66 -7.90
CA VAL A 295 24.64 16.99 -6.55
C VAL A 295 25.90 17.09 -5.70
N PRO A 296 26.21 18.27 -5.17
CA PRO A 296 27.43 18.44 -4.43
C PRO A 296 27.51 17.42 -3.29
N GLU A 297 28.65 16.75 -3.13
CA GLU A 297 28.91 15.80 -2.02
C GLU A 297 28.48 16.34 -0.64
N LEU A 298 28.51 17.66 -0.50
CA LEU A 298 28.11 18.38 0.72
C LEU A 298 26.61 18.34 1.02
N VAL A 299 25.72 18.13 0.01
CA VAL A 299 24.28 17.96 0.25
C VAL A 299 24.01 16.64 0.98
N PHE A 300 24.88 15.67 0.81
CA PHE A 300 24.82 14.34 1.41
C PHE A 300 25.90 14.10 2.46
N SER A 301 26.27 15.17 3.20
CA SER A 301 27.18 15.01 4.33
C SER A 301 26.72 13.86 5.23
N PRO A 302 27.58 12.86 5.49
CA PRO A 302 27.25 11.73 6.37
C PRO A 302 27.16 12.15 7.84
N ALA A 303 27.35 13.44 8.15
CA ALA A 303 27.22 13.92 9.50
C ALA A 303 25.77 13.75 10.01
N PRO A 304 25.58 13.26 11.25
CA PRO A 304 24.27 13.00 11.80
C PRO A 304 23.43 14.28 11.86
N LEU A 305 22.13 14.15 11.63
CA LEU A 305 21.16 15.21 11.90
C LEU A 305 21.06 15.42 13.43
N PRO A 306 20.54 16.57 13.87
CA PRO A 306 20.26 16.80 15.28
C PRO A 306 19.38 15.68 15.85
N ALA A 307 19.64 15.27 17.08
CA ALA A 307 18.81 14.29 17.76
C ALA A 307 17.37 14.80 17.88
N LEU A 308 16.43 13.91 17.60
CA LEU A 308 15.01 14.10 17.87
C LEU A 308 14.66 13.32 19.12
N ASP A 309 14.30 14.05 20.17
CA ASP A 309 13.86 13.46 21.44
C ASP A 309 12.37 13.70 21.63
N PHE A 310 11.65 12.67 22.03
CA PHE A 310 10.24 12.77 22.40
C PHE A 310 9.92 11.91 23.61
N LYS A 311 8.82 12.24 24.27
CA LYS A 311 8.38 11.59 25.50
C LYS A 311 7.15 10.73 25.27
N VAL A 312 7.09 9.66 26.03
CA VAL A 312 5.97 8.70 26.06
C VAL A 312 5.61 8.46 27.53
N THR A 313 4.33 8.49 27.84
CA THR A 313 3.85 8.23 29.19
C THR A 313 4.10 6.78 29.61
N ALA A 314 4.01 6.45 30.89
CA ALA A 314 4.09 5.09 31.41
C ALA A 314 3.06 4.14 30.76
N ALA A 315 1.92 4.66 30.34
CA ALA A 315 0.86 3.90 29.66
C ALA A 315 1.03 3.82 28.15
N GLY A 316 2.12 4.38 27.59
CA GLY A 316 2.41 4.34 26.15
C GLY A 316 1.77 5.49 25.34
N GLY A 317 1.20 6.50 25.96
CA GLY A 317 0.69 7.67 25.27
C GLY A 317 1.81 8.62 24.84
N PHE A 318 1.73 9.22 23.65
CA PHE A 318 2.66 10.27 23.21
C PHE A 318 2.52 11.51 24.08
N ASP A 319 3.64 12.00 24.65
CA ASP A 319 3.68 13.14 25.58
C ASP A 319 4.38 14.38 25.00
N GLY A 320 4.76 14.32 23.72
CA GLY A 320 5.31 15.44 23.00
C GLY A 320 6.80 15.34 22.65
N VAL A 321 7.27 16.23 21.79
CA VAL A 321 8.66 16.35 21.38
C VAL A 321 9.40 17.24 22.38
N THR A 322 10.58 16.81 22.78
CA THR A 322 11.45 17.61 23.68
C THR A 322 12.08 18.75 22.88
N ASP A 323 11.86 19.97 23.33
CA ASP A 323 12.37 21.21 22.71
C ASP A 323 12.21 21.26 21.16
N PRO A 324 10.97 21.24 20.66
CA PRO A 324 10.71 21.21 19.23
C PRO A 324 11.23 22.47 18.50
N LYS A 325 11.36 23.61 19.22
CA LYS A 325 11.93 24.85 18.63
C LYS A 325 13.41 24.71 18.35
N ALA A 326 14.18 24.20 19.31
CA ALA A 326 15.61 23.99 19.13
C ALA A 326 15.89 22.94 18.06
N PHE A 327 15.11 21.84 18.02
CA PHE A 327 15.22 20.83 16.97
C PHE A 327 14.93 21.43 15.58
N ALA A 328 13.80 22.12 15.43
CA ALA A 328 13.42 22.77 14.17
C ALA A 328 14.47 23.80 13.72
N GLY A 329 14.97 24.61 14.64
CA GLY A 329 16.02 25.61 14.36
C GLY A 329 17.32 24.98 13.88
N ARG A 330 17.79 23.91 14.53
CA ARG A 330 19.00 23.18 14.10
C ARG A 330 18.82 22.54 12.73
N LEU A 331 17.66 21.94 12.48
CA LEU A 331 17.34 21.28 11.21
C LEU A 331 17.24 22.31 10.08
N ALA A 332 16.54 23.43 10.30
CA ALA A 332 16.41 24.51 9.33
C ALA A 332 17.76 25.15 9.00
N ALA A 333 18.59 25.43 10.00
CA ALA A 333 19.93 25.98 9.81
C ALA A 333 20.82 25.07 8.97
N ARG A 334 20.78 23.75 9.25
CA ARG A 334 21.50 22.74 8.47
C ARG A 334 21.00 22.65 7.03
N THR A 335 19.69 22.55 6.82
CA THR A 335 19.09 22.49 5.50
C THR A 335 19.41 23.73 4.69
N SER A 336 19.34 24.92 5.31
CA SER A 336 19.71 26.18 4.68
C SER A 336 21.19 26.22 4.29
N ALA A 337 22.08 25.70 5.12
CA ALA A 337 23.50 25.61 4.80
C ALA A 337 23.75 24.69 3.60
N LEU A 338 23.10 23.50 3.56
CA LEU A 338 23.19 22.56 2.45
C LEU A 338 22.68 23.17 1.13
N ILE A 339 21.54 23.87 1.16
CA ILE A 339 20.97 24.53 -0.01
C ILE A 339 21.93 25.61 -0.53
N ARG A 340 22.52 26.45 0.36
CA ARG A 340 23.47 27.48 -0.03
C ARG A 340 24.73 26.90 -0.67
N VAL A 341 25.26 25.81 -0.13
CA VAL A 341 26.45 25.17 -0.71
C VAL A 341 26.09 24.53 -2.06
N GLY A 342 24.92 23.88 -2.19
CA GLY A 342 24.43 23.36 -3.45
C GLY A 342 24.26 24.42 -4.53
N ALA A 343 23.76 25.60 -4.16
CA ALA A 343 23.61 26.73 -5.07
C ALA A 343 24.96 27.36 -5.48
N LEU A 344 25.99 27.27 -4.63
CA LEU A 344 27.32 27.80 -4.92
C LEU A 344 28.16 26.88 -5.82
N SER A 345 27.85 25.59 -5.87
CA SER A 345 28.66 24.59 -6.58
C SER A 345 28.17 24.24 -7.99
N GLY A 346 27.03 24.72 -8.41
CA GLY A 346 26.52 24.43 -9.75
C GLY A 346 25.53 25.48 -10.24
N HIS A 347 25.87 26.14 -11.32
CA HIS A 347 25.07 27.04 -12.17
C HIS A 347 24.63 28.37 -11.52
N ASP A 348 25.02 29.43 -12.21
CA ASP A 348 24.57 30.82 -12.10
C ASP A 348 24.02 31.18 -10.72
N GLY A 349 24.83 31.71 -9.87
CA GLY A 349 24.54 32.15 -8.49
C GLY A 349 23.22 32.91 -8.26
N ALA A 350 22.21 32.51 -9.03
CA ALA A 350 20.84 32.90 -8.89
C ALA A 350 20.41 32.53 -7.49
N SER A 351 20.51 33.52 -6.65
CA SER A 351 19.87 33.64 -5.37
C SER A 351 18.93 32.49 -5.07
N VAL A 352 19.41 31.50 -4.26
CA VAL A 352 18.46 30.78 -3.41
C VAL A 352 17.72 31.87 -2.68
N THR A 353 16.58 32.22 -3.19
CA THR A 353 15.81 33.37 -2.74
C THR A 353 15.48 33.15 -1.28
N ASN A 354 15.44 34.21 -0.50
CA ASN A 354 14.96 34.15 0.88
C ASN A 354 13.61 33.43 0.97
N ASP A 355 12.81 33.39 -0.10
CA ASP A 355 11.56 32.68 -0.24
C ASP A 355 11.71 31.16 -0.18
N VAL A 356 12.74 30.56 -0.82
CA VAL A 356 13.02 29.12 -0.72
C VAL A 356 13.41 28.76 0.72
N LEU A 357 14.26 29.58 1.35
CA LEU A 357 14.65 29.38 2.74
C LEU A 357 13.46 29.56 3.70
N ALA A 358 12.59 30.52 3.44
CA ALA A 358 11.36 30.74 4.21
C ALA A 358 10.39 29.57 4.07
N ARG A 359 10.23 29.01 2.86
CA ARG A 359 9.41 27.78 2.64
C ARG A 359 10.00 26.59 3.36
N VAL A 360 11.30 26.36 3.29
CA VAL A 360 11.97 25.31 4.06
C VAL A 360 11.74 25.48 5.56
N ALA A 361 11.89 26.68 6.08
CA ALA A 361 11.64 26.96 7.49
C ALA A 361 10.18 26.74 7.89
N SER A 362 9.21 27.03 7.01
CA SER A 362 7.79 26.77 7.27
C SER A 362 7.46 25.28 7.32
N ILE A 363 8.04 24.48 6.42
CA ILE A 363 7.88 23.02 6.39
C ILE A 363 8.53 22.36 7.62
N LEU A 364 9.65 22.92 8.08
CA LEU A 364 10.38 22.45 9.27
C LEU A 364 9.93 23.16 10.55
N SER A 365 8.71 23.70 10.57
CA SER A 365 8.20 24.38 11.76
C SER A 365 8.06 23.42 12.96
N PRO A 366 8.24 23.89 14.21
CA PRO A 366 8.15 23.05 15.40
C PRO A 366 6.83 22.27 15.50
N GLY A 367 5.73 22.90 15.09
CA GLY A 367 4.40 22.28 15.13
C GLY A 367 4.26 21.12 14.13
N ILE A 368 4.75 21.30 12.90
CA ILE A 368 4.71 20.26 11.85
C ILE A 368 5.59 19.06 12.26
N LEU A 369 6.79 19.33 12.77
CA LEU A 369 7.70 18.26 13.22
C LEU A 369 7.14 17.49 14.40
N ALA A 370 6.52 18.17 15.37
CA ALA A 370 5.86 17.53 16.49
C ALA A 370 4.65 16.68 16.04
N ALA A 371 3.83 17.21 15.13
CA ALA A 371 2.67 16.49 14.58
C ALA A 371 3.10 15.24 13.80
N ALA A 372 4.11 15.33 12.94
CA ALA A 372 4.65 14.21 12.19
C ALA A 372 5.24 13.13 13.10
N THR A 373 5.92 13.54 14.19
CA THR A 373 6.45 12.59 15.18
C THR A 373 5.33 11.88 15.92
N ALA A 374 4.28 12.60 16.32
CA ALA A 374 3.11 12.04 16.98
C ALA A 374 2.37 11.06 16.05
N GLU A 375 2.19 11.42 14.78
CA GLU A 375 1.54 10.59 13.78
C GLU A 375 2.29 9.27 13.54
N ASN A 376 3.60 9.32 13.36
CA ASN A 376 4.43 8.13 13.23
C ASN A 376 4.34 7.23 14.47
N TYR A 377 4.47 7.83 15.67
CA TYR A 377 4.35 7.08 16.91
C TYR A 377 2.95 6.46 17.08
N GLN A 378 1.90 7.19 16.69
CA GLN A 378 0.52 6.71 16.72
C GLN A 378 0.35 5.46 15.85
N LEU A 379 0.82 5.50 14.61
CA LEU A 379 0.70 4.38 13.66
C LEU A 379 1.57 3.17 14.05
N GLU A 380 2.77 3.43 14.58
CA GLU A 380 3.71 2.35 14.91
C GLU A 380 3.43 1.68 16.26
N THR A 381 2.90 2.43 17.23
CA THR A 381 2.83 1.96 18.62
C THR A 381 1.49 2.26 19.28
N ALA A 382 1.10 3.53 19.37
CA ALA A 382 0.02 3.91 20.29
C ALA A 382 -1.35 3.34 19.90
N MET A 383 -1.67 3.23 18.61
CA MET A 383 -2.96 2.69 18.17
C MET A 383 -3.14 1.20 18.51
N TRP A 384 -2.08 0.51 18.83
CA TRP A 384 -2.12 -0.92 19.14
C TRP A 384 -2.26 -1.22 20.62
N ILE A 385 -2.09 -0.24 21.49
CA ILE A 385 -2.14 -0.43 22.95
C ILE A 385 -3.52 -0.99 23.38
N GLY A 386 -3.50 -2.18 23.98
CA GLY A 386 -4.72 -2.88 24.40
C GLY A 386 -5.54 -3.49 23.27
N ALA A 387 -5.13 -3.36 22.01
CA ALA A 387 -5.84 -3.92 20.89
C ALA A 387 -5.87 -5.46 20.96
N LYS A 388 -7.02 -6.03 20.59
CA LYS A 388 -7.24 -7.48 20.49
C LYS A 388 -7.69 -7.78 19.07
N LEU A 389 -6.80 -8.35 18.28
CA LEU A 389 -7.05 -8.61 16.88
C LEU A 389 -7.18 -10.11 16.63
N GLU A 390 -8.14 -10.47 15.78
CA GLU A 390 -8.31 -11.83 15.25
C GLU A 390 -7.68 -11.92 13.87
N GLN A 391 -7.00 -13.01 13.61
CA GLN A 391 -6.27 -13.21 12.35
C GLN A 391 -7.22 -13.21 11.15
N GLY A 392 -6.85 -12.48 10.10
CA GLY A 392 -7.61 -12.38 8.85
C GLY A 392 -8.87 -11.52 8.93
N VAL A 393 -9.16 -10.91 10.10
CA VAL A 393 -10.28 -9.97 10.26
C VAL A 393 -9.79 -8.56 9.99
N TRP A 394 -10.53 -7.82 9.16
CA TRP A 394 -10.27 -6.42 8.89
C TRP A 394 -11.03 -5.51 9.86
N TYR A 395 -10.32 -4.58 10.44
CA TYR A 395 -10.82 -3.54 11.33
C TYR A 395 -10.68 -2.19 10.64
N GLY A 396 -11.52 -1.23 10.96
CA GLY A 396 -11.46 0.10 10.38
C GLY A 396 -11.63 1.19 11.42
N ILE A 397 -10.82 2.23 11.31
CA ILE A 397 -10.95 3.48 12.07
C ILE A 397 -10.87 4.66 11.12
N THR A 398 -11.29 5.83 11.61
CA THR A 398 -11.02 7.11 10.94
C THR A 398 -10.14 7.94 11.86
N ALA A 399 -9.02 8.40 11.34
CA ALA A 399 -8.09 9.25 12.09
C ALA A 399 -7.61 10.42 11.22
N PRO A 400 -7.36 11.59 11.82
CA PRO A 400 -6.74 12.71 11.11
C PRO A 400 -5.27 12.37 10.86
N LEU A 401 -4.86 12.30 9.59
CA LEU A 401 -3.47 12.10 9.19
C LEU A 401 -3.06 13.15 8.16
N SER A 402 -1.78 13.43 8.10
CA SER A 402 -1.20 14.31 7.09
C SER A 402 -1.31 13.70 5.70
N LEU A 403 -1.61 14.52 4.68
CA LEU A 403 -1.65 14.05 3.31
C LEU A 403 -0.23 13.85 2.77
N PRO A 404 0.07 12.69 2.15
CA PRO A 404 1.33 12.51 1.44
C PRO A 404 1.60 13.63 0.43
N GLY A 405 2.83 14.14 0.40
CA GLY A 405 3.20 15.27 -0.47
C GLY A 405 2.69 16.63 -0.04
N VAL A 406 1.72 16.71 0.85
CA VAL A 406 1.14 17.97 1.39
C VAL A 406 0.98 17.86 2.91
N SER A 407 2.09 17.61 3.59
CA SER A 407 2.14 17.32 5.04
C SER A 407 1.52 18.40 5.96
N GLN A 408 1.25 19.58 5.43
CA GLN A 408 0.57 20.66 6.15
C GLN A 408 -0.95 20.48 6.20
N LEU A 409 -1.51 19.64 5.33
CA LEU A 409 -2.93 19.35 5.29
C LEU A 409 -3.22 18.04 6.03
N VAL A 410 -3.94 18.17 7.13
CA VAL A 410 -4.42 17.03 7.92
C VAL A 410 -5.89 16.82 7.60
N VAL A 411 -6.22 15.65 7.11
CA VAL A 411 -7.59 15.26 6.77
C VAL A 411 -7.97 13.94 7.43
N PRO A 412 -9.25 13.69 7.69
CA PRO A 412 -9.70 12.38 8.11
C PRO A 412 -9.35 11.34 7.06
N GLN A 413 -8.62 10.32 7.45
CA GLN A 413 -8.31 9.16 6.61
C GLN A 413 -9.02 7.92 7.14
N ARG A 414 -9.52 7.11 6.25
CA ARG A 414 -10.00 5.76 6.57
C ARG A 414 -8.79 4.85 6.64
N ILE A 415 -8.55 4.30 7.80
CA ILE A 415 -7.48 3.36 8.07
C ILE A 415 -8.10 1.99 8.28
N GLU A 416 -7.82 1.06 7.42
CA GLU A 416 -8.20 -0.35 7.54
C GLU A 416 -6.95 -1.17 7.87
N PHE A 417 -7.07 -2.11 8.81
CA PHE A 417 -5.94 -2.93 9.21
C PHE A 417 -6.37 -4.34 9.61
N SER A 418 -5.42 -5.28 9.50
CA SER A 418 -5.64 -6.67 9.86
C SER A 418 -4.38 -7.27 10.47
N PHE A 419 -4.56 -8.11 11.50
CA PHE A 419 -3.52 -9.04 11.92
C PHE A 419 -3.45 -10.19 10.91
N SER A 420 -2.37 -10.23 10.11
CA SER A 420 -2.25 -11.21 9.04
C SER A 420 -1.72 -12.55 9.53
N ARG A 421 -0.62 -12.56 10.30
CA ARG A 421 0.01 -13.79 10.79
C ARG A 421 1.05 -13.56 11.89
N ARG A 422 1.53 -14.65 12.48
CA ARG A 422 2.71 -14.65 13.35
C ARG A 422 3.96 -14.93 12.52
N VAL A 423 4.96 -14.07 12.67
CA VAL A 423 6.26 -14.16 11.98
C VAL A 423 7.41 -14.07 12.99
N PRO A 424 8.62 -14.55 12.68
CA PRO A 424 9.78 -14.24 13.49
C PRO A 424 9.99 -12.73 13.59
N CYS A 425 10.34 -12.23 14.77
CA CYS A 425 10.59 -10.79 14.97
C CYS A 425 11.79 -10.32 14.12
N THR A 426 12.86 -11.12 14.08
CA THR A 426 13.98 -10.93 13.15
C THR A 426 14.42 -12.30 12.63
N SER A 427 15.14 -12.32 11.51
CA SER A 427 15.74 -13.55 10.99
C SER A 427 16.73 -14.21 11.95
N ALA A 428 17.31 -13.45 12.90
CA ALA A 428 18.27 -13.94 13.88
C ALA A 428 17.63 -14.54 15.14
N VAL A 429 16.35 -14.25 15.42
CA VAL A 429 15.65 -14.69 16.64
C VAL A 429 14.41 -15.50 16.27
N VAL A 430 14.63 -16.73 15.83
CA VAL A 430 13.55 -17.64 15.37
C VAL A 430 12.55 -17.98 16.47
N ALA A 431 12.96 -17.96 17.74
CA ALA A 431 12.11 -18.34 18.87
C ALA A 431 11.06 -17.29 19.23
N LYS A 432 11.34 -16.00 18.98
CA LYS A 432 10.40 -14.90 19.31
C LYS A 432 9.51 -14.62 18.11
N LYS A 433 8.19 -14.70 18.34
CA LYS A 433 7.18 -14.47 17.28
C LYS A 433 6.46 -13.14 17.49
N CYS A 434 6.65 -12.27 16.53
CA CYS A 434 5.93 -11.02 16.36
C CYS A 434 4.60 -11.21 15.64
N ALA A 435 3.74 -10.20 15.72
CA ALA A 435 2.55 -10.08 14.90
C ALA A 435 2.89 -9.26 13.63
N GLU A 436 2.46 -9.75 12.48
CA GLU A 436 2.46 -9.00 11.24
C GLU A 436 1.09 -8.33 11.08
N ILE A 437 1.08 -7.02 10.98
CA ILE A 437 -0.11 -6.21 10.76
C ILE A 437 0.01 -5.58 9.38
N VAL A 438 -1.06 -5.62 8.61
CA VAL A 438 -1.19 -4.89 7.36
C VAL A 438 -2.17 -3.75 7.54
N ILE A 439 -1.86 -2.61 6.94
CA ILE A 439 -2.62 -1.37 7.04
C ILE A 439 -2.86 -0.86 5.63
N HIS A 440 -4.06 -0.39 5.38
CA HIS A 440 -4.46 0.32 4.17
C HIS A 440 -5.11 1.64 4.59
N ALA A 441 -4.56 2.76 4.16
CA ALA A 441 -5.10 4.08 4.49
C ALA A 441 -5.38 4.91 3.24
N THR A 442 -6.56 5.53 3.22
CA THR A 442 -6.99 6.40 2.13
C THR A 442 -7.65 7.64 2.71
N PRO A 443 -7.46 8.83 2.11
CA PRO A 443 -8.17 10.03 2.50
C PRO A 443 -9.68 9.84 2.38
N ASN A 444 -10.43 10.48 3.27
CA ASN A 444 -11.87 10.59 3.09
C ASN A 444 -12.16 11.50 1.90
N GLN A 445 -12.62 10.91 0.79
CA GLN A 445 -12.78 11.60 -0.47
C GLN A 445 -13.73 12.80 -0.36
N THR A 446 -14.86 12.66 0.35
CA THR A 446 -15.82 13.76 0.53
C THR A 446 -15.21 14.96 1.25
N THR A 447 -14.43 14.70 2.31
CA THR A 447 -13.74 15.78 3.04
C THR A 447 -12.67 16.42 2.17
N LEU A 448 -11.95 15.62 1.42
CA LEU A 448 -10.91 16.08 0.51
C LEU A 448 -11.51 16.96 -0.61
N ASP A 449 -12.58 16.50 -1.26
CA ASP A 449 -13.28 17.24 -2.32
C ASP A 449 -13.79 18.60 -1.82
N ASN A 450 -14.35 18.65 -0.60
CA ASN A 450 -14.80 19.90 0.01
C ASN A 450 -13.62 20.84 0.28
N LEU A 451 -12.51 20.32 0.82
CA LEU A 451 -11.29 21.10 1.08
C LEU A 451 -10.72 21.68 -0.23
N LEU A 452 -10.64 20.85 -1.27
CA LEU A 452 -10.16 21.28 -2.58
C LEU A 452 -11.09 22.32 -3.22
N ALA A 453 -12.41 22.16 -3.05
CA ALA A 453 -13.39 23.14 -3.51
C ALA A 453 -13.25 24.49 -2.79
N ASP A 454 -13.03 24.47 -1.47
CA ASP A 454 -12.80 25.68 -0.68
C ASP A 454 -11.52 26.41 -1.11
N VAL A 455 -10.43 25.67 -1.32
CA VAL A 455 -9.17 26.22 -1.84
C VAL A 455 -9.37 26.77 -3.25
N ALA A 456 -10.12 26.06 -4.12
CA ALA A 456 -10.41 26.48 -5.48
C ALA A 456 -11.34 27.70 -5.53
N GLY A 457 -12.28 27.82 -4.61
CA GLY A 457 -13.22 28.97 -4.51
C GLY A 457 -12.52 30.30 -4.26
N GLY A 458 -11.33 30.27 -3.65
CA GLY A 458 -10.49 31.45 -3.40
C GLY A 458 -9.63 31.92 -4.58
N SER A 459 -9.42 31.08 -5.61
CA SER A 459 -8.56 31.42 -6.75
C SER A 459 -8.93 30.67 -8.03
N PRO A 460 -9.09 31.36 -9.18
CA PRO A 460 -9.39 30.73 -10.46
C PRO A 460 -8.36 29.69 -10.92
N GLN A 461 -7.12 29.83 -10.47
CA GLN A 461 -6.02 28.93 -10.86
C GLN A 461 -6.14 27.54 -10.23
N TYR A 462 -6.84 27.39 -9.10
CA TYR A 462 -7.03 26.09 -8.43
C TYR A 462 -8.32 25.38 -8.80
N ARG A 463 -9.07 25.88 -9.77
CA ARG A 463 -10.37 25.32 -10.22
C ARG A 463 -10.29 23.87 -10.74
N TYR A 464 -9.09 23.37 -10.99
CA TYR A 464 -8.81 22.03 -11.51
C TYR A 464 -7.92 21.21 -10.55
N MET A 465 -7.90 21.62 -9.30
CA MET A 465 -7.13 20.89 -8.30
C MET A 465 -7.75 19.50 -8.07
N ASP A 466 -6.92 18.50 -8.17
CA ASP A 466 -7.28 17.11 -7.90
C ASP A 466 -6.16 16.46 -7.09
N TYR A 467 -6.53 15.60 -6.16
CA TYR A 467 -5.59 14.90 -5.29
C TYR A 467 -6.09 13.51 -4.97
N GLY A 468 -5.18 12.56 -4.93
CA GLY A 468 -5.43 11.22 -4.43
C GLY A 468 -4.20 10.65 -3.75
N ALA A 469 -4.41 9.81 -2.76
CA ALA A 469 -3.34 9.11 -2.07
C ALA A 469 -3.80 7.74 -1.56
N VAL A 470 -2.85 6.82 -1.47
CA VAL A 470 -3.00 5.53 -0.81
C VAL A 470 -1.72 5.24 -0.04
N ILE A 471 -1.87 4.69 1.15
CA ILE A 471 -0.77 4.21 1.96
C ILE A 471 -1.07 2.75 2.29
N ASP A 472 -0.21 1.85 1.81
CA ASP A 472 -0.19 0.46 2.20
C ASP A 472 1.02 0.22 3.09
N ALA A 473 0.81 -0.35 4.26
CA ALA A 473 1.89 -0.62 5.18
C ALA A 473 1.81 -2.03 5.76
N ARG A 474 2.98 -2.55 6.09
CA ARG A 474 3.16 -3.80 6.82
C ARG A 474 4.09 -3.55 7.99
N ILE A 475 3.63 -3.86 9.18
CA ILE A 475 4.40 -3.70 10.41
C ILE A 475 4.58 -5.07 11.07
N VAL A 476 5.81 -5.40 11.43
CA VAL A 476 6.14 -6.56 12.27
C VAL A 476 6.46 -6.06 13.66
N ILE A 477 5.57 -6.32 14.60
CA ILE A 477 5.61 -5.76 15.95
C ILE A 477 5.57 -6.86 17.02
N ASP A 478 6.32 -6.68 18.09
CA ASP A 478 6.23 -7.55 19.27
C ASP A 478 4.95 -7.21 20.07
N PRO A 479 4.00 -8.13 20.16
CA PRO A 479 2.74 -7.83 20.85
C PRO A 479 2.84 -7.62 22.36
N ALA A 480 3.95 -8.06 22.99
CA ALA A 480 4.15 -7.89 24.44
C ALA A 480 4.81 -6.55 24.80
N THR A 481 5.45 -5.89 23.85
CA THR A 481 6.19 -4.65 24.11
C THR A 481 5.81 -3.52 23.17
N LEU A 482 5.15 -3.82 22.06
CA LEU A 482 4.86 -2.89 20.97
C LEU A 482 6.12 -2.29 20.30
N LEU A 483 7.26 -2.99 20.38
CA LEU A 483 8.47 -2.60 19.66
C LEU A 483 8.38 -3.08 18.20
N PRO A 484 8.45 -2.16 17.20
CA PRO A 484 8.39 -2.51 15.79
C PRO A 484 9.76 -3.01 15.30
N TYR A 485 9.81 -4.19 14.68
CA TYR A 485 11.04 -4.79 14.13
C TYR A 485 11.20 -4.52 12.63
N THR A 486 10.08 -4.41 11.92
CA THR A 486 10.08 -4.09 10.50
C THR A 486 8.87 -3.22 10.20
N ARG A 487 9.07 -2.18 9.43
CA ARG A 487 8.01 -1.38 8.81
C ARG A 487 8.30 -1.31 7.33
N GLU A 488 7.35 -1.68 6.53
CA GLU A 488 7.41 -1.55 5.08
C GLU A 488 6.19 -0.76 4.65
N GLU A 489 6.42 0.32 3.91
CA GLU A 489 5.37 1.23 3.45
C GLU A 489 5.47 1.43 1.96
N ARG A 490 4.33 1.53 1.34
CA ARG A 490 4.13 1.94 -0.04
C ARG A 490 3.18 3.10 -0.02
N ILE A 491 3.69 4.25 -0.38
CA ILE A 491 2.96 5.49 -0.42
C ILE A 491 2.83 5.89 -1.87
N TYR A 492 1.62 6.15 -2.25
CA TYR A 492 1.31 6.66 -3.56
C TYR A 492 0.47 7.93 -3.40
N TRP A 493 0.80 8.95 -4.14
CA TRP A 493 -0.02 10.14 -4.21
C TRP A 493 0.13 10.85 -5.55
N TYR A 494 -0.90 11.53 -5.96
CA TYR A 494 -0.87 12.45 -7.08
C TYR A 494 -1.52 13.77 -6.70
N VAL A 495 -1.07 14.83 -7.34
CA VAL A 495 -1.69 16.15 -7.27
C VAL A 495 -1.73 16.73 -8.68
N SER A 496 -2.86 17.31 -9.04
CA SER A 496 -3.04 18.13 -10.24
C SER A 496 -3.44 19.53 -9.81
N LEU A 497 -2.64 20.52 -10.15
CA LEU A 497 -2.89 21.92 -9.83
C LEU A 497 -3.52 22.67 -11.00
N GLY A 498 -3.55 22.09 -12.21
CA GLY A 498 -4.02 22.71 -13.41
C GLY A 498 -4.17 21.74 -14.59
N LYS A 499 -4.37 22.31 -15.80
CA LYS A 499 -4.56 21.52 -17.02
C LYS A 499 -3.26 21.11 -17.71
N SER A 500 -2.15 21.77 -17.39
CA SER A 500 -0.85 21.49 -17.98
C SER A 500 -0.26 20.20 -17.43
N ALA A 501 0.55 19.49 -18.20
CA ALA A 501 1.31 18.35 -17.72
C ALA A 501 2.31 18.75 -16.62
N ALA A 502 2.84 19.98 -16.68
CA ALA A 502 3.72 20.56 -15.68
C ALA A 502 3.02 20.81 -14.33
N ASP A 503 1.69 20.92 -14.34
CA ASP A 503 0.89 21.13 -13.12
C ASP A 503 0.59 19.81 -12.39
N LYS A 504 1.10 18.68 -12.87
CA LYS A 504 0.76 17.34 -12.40
C LYS A 504 1.99 16.65 -11.83
N ILE A 505 1.88 16.25 -10.59
CA ILE A 505 2.89 15.48 -9.88
C ILE A 505 2.29 14.15 -9.47
N LEU A 506 3.01 13.09 -9.79
CA LEU A 506 2.68 11.73 -9.39
C LEU A 506 3.91 11.13 -8.72
N GLN A 507 3.76 10.63 -7.52
CA GLN A 507 4.85 10.01 -6.79
C GLN A 507 4.44 8.66 -6.22
N SER A 508 5.32 7.69 -6.36
CA SER A 508 5.30 6.46 -5.57
C SER A 508 6.56 6.36 -4.72
N GLU A 509 6.40 5.86 -3.52
CA GLU A 509 7.49 5.68 -2.57
C GLU A 509 7.38 4.31 -1.90
N HIS A 510 8.49 3.60 -1.83
CA HIS A 510 8.62 2.35 -1.10
C HIS A 510 9.69 2.52 -0.04
N VAL A 511 9.31 2.35 1.22
CA VAL A 511 10.16 2.53 2.39
C VAL A 511 10.21 1.22 3.16
N VAL A 512 11.41 0.72 3.45
CA VAL A 512 11.62 -0.43 4.31
C VAL A 512 12.50 -0.02 5.47
N ALA A 513 11.95 -0.02 6.68
CA ALA A 513 12.69 0.21 7.93
C ALA A 513 12.87 -1.13 8.66
N THR A 514 14.09 -1.42 9.08
CA THR A 514 14.42 -2.59 9.89
C THR A 514 15.07 -2.14 11.18
N THR A 515 14.47 -2.48 12.30
CA THR A 515 14.93 -2.09 13.63
C THR A 515 15.63 -3.26 14.33
N ARG A 516 16.79 -2.98 14.89
CA ARG A 516 17.52 -3.90 15.79
C ARG A 516 17.53 -3.29 17.18
N TYR A 517 17.28 -4.16 18.15
CA TYR A 517 17.27 -3.80 19.56
C TYR A 517 18.43 -4.51 20.26
N THR A 518 19.19 -3.77 21.08
CA THR A 518 20.26 -4.31 21.94
C THR A 518 19.98 -3.85 23.37
N ALA A 519 20.29 -4.70 24.35
CA ALA A 519 20.17 -4.29 25.75
C ALA A 519 21.00 -3.01 25.95
N ALA A 520 20.40 -2.02 26.57
CA ALA A 520 21.13 -0.79 26.93
C ALA A 520 22.34 -1.17 27.77
N ALA A 521 23.51 -0.65 27.40
CA ALA A 521 24.67 -0.81 28.25
C ALA A 521 24.33 -0.16 29.60
N VAL A 522 24.29 -0.97 30.66
CA VAL A 522 24.13 -0.46 32.01
C VAL A 522 25.33 0.45 32.24
N GLN A 523 25.12 1.75 32.13
CA GLN A 523 26.09 2.72 32.63
C GLN A 523 26.23 2.40 34.11
N ALA A 524 27.37 1.77 34.46
CA ALA A 524 27.74 1.60 35.85
C ALA A 524 27.73 3.02 36.43
N ALA A 525 26.71 3.30 37.23
CA ALA A 525 26.68 4.53 37.98
C ALA A 525 27.96 4.53 38.81
N ASP A 526 28.90 5.38 38.43
CA ASP A 526 30.07 5.69 39.21
C ASP A 526 29.55 6.28 40.55
N THR A 527 29.32 5.39 41.47
CA THR A 527 29.21 5.74 42.88
C THR A 527 30.58 6.19 43.32
N ARG A 528 30.85 7.46 43.23
CA ARG A 528 31.88 8.13 44.06
C ARG A 528 31.22 9.20 44.92
#